data_3a9d94a46aafbcfd0d65e17aea847b8f
#
_entry.id   3a9d94a46aafbcfd0d65e17aea847b8f
#
_cell.length_a   1.000
_cell.length_b   1.000
_cell.length_c   1.000
_cell.angle_alpha   90.00
_cell.angle_beta   90.00
_cell.angle_gamma   90.00
#
_symmetry.space_group_name_H-M   'P 1'
#
loop_
_entity.id
_entity.type
_entity.pdbx_description
1 polymer ?
#
loop_
_entity_poly.entity_id
_entity_poly.type
_entity_poly.pdbx_seq_one_letter_code
_entity_poly.pdbx_strand_id
1 'polypeptide(L)'
;LGDAYIDTQTLEINMTGGAASRITARVRKDEATGWIFAEATIQAIDGELKIGSQIQYSPKQGGATVSGDYIYLATPQVENGPCVSSFIISGTTAATRASDIVTVPIKNNLYNLPFTVLCEVHKNWYKTPNAAPRVFDTGGHQTGAAIILGFGSSADYDGFPYCDIGGANRRVNENASLEKMVMGMRVKSDQSTCSASNGRISSETKTTWSCIQNTAIIRIGGQTTAGLRHLFGHVRNFRIWHKALTDAQVGESI
;
A
#
# COMPACT_ATOMS: atom_id res chain seq x y z
N LEU A 1 -10.08 -17.95 19.94
CA LEU A 1 -8.99 -17.00 20.18
C LEU A 1 -7.80 -17.41 19.32
N GLY A 2 -6.98 -16.46 18.94
CA GLY A 2 -5.73 -16.67 18.23
C GLY A 2 -4.63 -15.85 18.89
N ASP A 3 -3.44 -16.40 18.91
CA ASP A 3 -2.28 -15.76 19.48
C ASP A 3 -1.19 -15.62 18.42
N ALA A 4 -0.50 -14.49 18.43
CA ALA A 4 0.72 -14.27 17.69
C ALA A 4 1.88 -14.13 18.69
N TYR A 5 2.83 -15.05 18.61
CA TYR A 5 4.04 -14.99 19.40
C TYR A 5 5.17 -14.42 18.57
N ILE A 6 5.90 -13.50 19.15
CA ILE A 6 7.07 -12.89 18.53
C ILE A 6 8.28 -13.23 19.39
N ASP A 7 9.25 -13.90 18.79
CA ASP A 7 10.56 -14.05 19.41
C ASP A 7 11.33 -12.75 19.28
N THR A 8 11.68 -12.12 20.39
CA THR A 8 12.34 -10.81 20.40
C THR A 8 13.82 -10.85 20.02
N GLN A 9 14.42 -12.04 19.92
CA GLN A 9 15.80 -12.21 19.49
C GLN A 9 15.88 -12.55 18.00
N THR A 10 15.08 -13.55 17.56
CA THR A 10 15.10 -14.01 16.16
C THR A 10 14.14 -13.24 15.26
N LEU A 11 13.19 -12.53 15.85
CA LEU A 11 12.08 -11.85 15.15
C LEU A 11 11.15 -12.85 14.42
N GLU A 12 11.19 -14.11 14.78
CA GLU A 12 10.26 -15.08 14.23
C GLU A 12 8.86 -14.90 14.80
N ILE A 13 7.87 -15.08 13.95
CA ILE A 13 6.46 -15.00 14.32
C ILE A 13 5.86 -16.40 14.25
N ASN A 14 5.21 -16.82 15.33
CA ASN A 14 4.44 -18.04 15.35
C ASN A 14 2.99 -17.73 15.74
N MET A 15 2.05 -18.11 14.89
CA MET A 15 0.62 -17.89 15.09
C MET A 15 -0.07 -19.20 15.44
N THR A 16 -0.88 -19.18 16.49
CA THR A 16 -1.59 -20.36 17.00
C THR A 16 -3.07 -20.07 17.27
N GLY A 17 -3.84 -21.12 17.53
CA GLY A 17 -5.26 -21.02 17.85
C GLY A 17 -6.18 -20.93 16.65
N GLY A 18 -7.49 -20.97 16.90
CA GLY A 18 -8.51 -21.03 15.85
C GLY A 18 -8.60 -19.80 14.96
N ALA A 19 -8.06 -18.67 15.37
CA ALA A 19 -8.02 -17.44 14.57
C ALA A 19 -6.68 -17.23 13.83
N ALA A 20 -5.71 -18.14 13.97
CA ALA A 20 -4.38 -17.98 13.40
C ALA A 20 -4.39 -17.69 11.87
N SER A 21 -5.25 -18.37 11.13
CA SER A 21 -5.39 -18.16 9.69
C SER A 21 -5.96 -16.79 9.28
N ARG A 22 -6.50 -16.05 10.24
CA ARG A 22 -7.09 -14.71 10.04
C ARG A 22 -6.16 -13.59 10.53
N ILE A 23 -5.02 -13.95 11.11
CA ILE A 23 -4.04 -13.00 11.63
C ILE A 23 -2.95 -12.79 10.58
N THR A 24 -2.66 -11.55 10.29
CA THR A 24 -1.46 -11.14 9.56
C THR A 24 -0.60 -10.34 10.51
N ALA A 25 0.62 -10.82 10.78
CA ALA A 25 1.53 -10.16 11.70
C ALA A 25 2.87 -9.87 11.04
N ARG A 26 3.47 -8.76 11.45
CA ARG A 26 4.81 -8.35 11.03
C ARG A 26 5.61 -7.85 12.22
N VAL A 27 6.90 -8.07 12.16
CA VAL A 27 7.84 -7.59 13.16
C VAL A 27 9.09 -7.06 12.47
N ARG A 28 9.63 -5.99 12.99
CA ARG A 28 10.90 -5.41 12.55
C ARG A 28 11.63 -4.81 13.74
N LYS A 29 12.94 -4.82 13.68
CA LYS A 29 13.80 -4.17 14.65
C LYS A 29 14.39 -2.90 14.05
N ASP A 30 14.41 -1.85 14.81
CA ASP A 30 15.19 -0.65 14.50
C ASP A 30 16.60 -0.84 15.06
N GLU A 31 17.57 -1.03 14.19
CA GLU A 31 18.96 -1.28 14.57
C GLU A 31 19.61 -0.10 15.31
N ALA A 32 19.13 1.13 15.07
CA ALA A 32 19.67 2.31 15.72
C ALA A 32 19.25 2.44 17.18
N THR A 33 18.01 2.04 17.50
CA THR A 33 17.44 2.22 18.84
C THR A 33 17.25 0.90 19.59
N GLY A 34 17.28 -0.23 18.87
CA GLY A 34 16.98 -1.55 19.40
C GLY A 34 15.49 -1.83 19.67
N TRP A 35 14.59 -0.86 19.38
CA TRP A 35 13.16 -1.08 19.52
C TRP A 35 12.63 -2.07 18.49
N ILE A 36 11.70 -2.90 18.95
CA ILE A 36 11.00 -3.86 18.10
C ILE A 36 9.61 -3.31 17.82
N PHE A 37 9.31 -3.14 16.54
CA PHE A 37 7.97 -2.80 16.06
C PHE A 37 7.24 -4.09 15.75
N ALA A 38 6.13 -4.31 16.44
CA ALA A 38 5.25 -5.45 16.24
C ALA A 38 3.87 -4.97 15.84
N GLU A 39 3.34 -5.52 14.78
CA GLU A 39 2.00 -5.21 14.30
C GLU A 39 1.27 -6.48 13.92
N ALA A 40 -0.03 -6.54 14.20
CA ALA A 40 -0.88 -7.62 13.78
C ALA A 40 -2.26 -7.11 13.40
N THR A 41 -2.80 -7.65 12.32
CA THR A 41 -4.17 -7.40 11.87
C THR A 41 -4.93 -8.71 11.95
N ILE A 42 -6.10 -8.71 12.58
CA ILE A 42 -7.02 -9.85 12.60
C ILE A 42 -8.27 -9.52 11.81
N GLN A 43 -8.65 -10.39 10.89
CA GLN A 43 -9.91 -10.27 10.16
C GLN A 43 -11.06 -10.74 11.04
N ALA A 44 -12.00 -9.85 11.38
CA ALA A 44 -13.24 -10.19 12.06
C ALA A 44 -14.13 -11.06 11.15
N ILE A 45 -14.92 -11.93 11.76
CA ILE A 45 -15.96 -12.72 11.09
C ILE A 45 -17.33 -12.36 11.67
N ASP A 46 -18.38 -12.77 10.97
CA ASP A 46 -19.76 -12.51 11.40
C ASP A 46 -20.02 -13.04 12.81
N GLY A 47 -20.64 -12.24 13.63
CA GLY A 47 -20.92 -12.55 15.02
C GLY A 47 -19.84 -12.11 16.02
N GLU A 48 -18.68 -11.72 15.58
CA GLU A 48 -17.65 -11.12 16.44
C GLU A 48 -17.94 -9.62 16.65
N LEU A 49 -18.55 -9.29 17.77
CA LEU A 49 -18.93 -7.92 18.10
C LEU A 49 -17.80 -7.08 18.71
N LYS A 50 -16.79 -7.78 19.27
CA LYS A 50 -15.64 -7.15 19.94
C LYS A 50 -14.39 -7.97 19.72
N ILE A 51 -13.32 -7.30 19.38
CA ILE A 51 -11.96 -7.87 19.35
C ILE A 51 -11.16 -7.13 20.43
N GLY A 52 -10.63 -7.89 21.37
CA GLY A 52 -9.68 -7.39 22.35
C GLY A 52 -8.26 -7.78 21.99
N SER A 53 -7.30 -7.08 22.53
CA SER A 53 -5.90 -7.43 22.44
C SER A 53 -5.27 -7.45 23.81
N GLN A 54 -4.32 -8.37 24.00
CA GLN A 54 -3.52 -8.44 25.19
C GLN A 54 -2.07 -8.64 24.79
N ILE A 55 -1.17 -7.87 25.39
CA ILE A 55 0.26 -8.01 25.19
C ILE A 55 0.84 -8.62 26.47
N GLN A 56 1.55 -9.72 26.31
CA GLN A 56 2.19 -10.43 27.42
C GLN A 56 3.64 -10.74 27.07
N TYR A 57 4.49 -10.68 28.06
CA TYR A 57 5.84 -11.22 27.99
C TYR A 57 5.86 -12.65 28.55
N SER A 58 6.65 -13.50 27.92
CA SER A 58 6.93 -14.85 28.43
C SER A 58 8.38 -15.20 28.06
N PRO A 59 9.13 -15.87 28.98
CA PRO A 59 10.51 -16.28 28.72
C PRO A 59 10.63 -17.32 27.59
N LYS A 60 9.54 -17.99 27.25
CA LYS A 60 9.42 -18.86 26.07
C LYS A 60 7.98 -18.92 25.62
N GLN A 61 7.76 -19.28 24.36
CA GLN A 61 6.41 -19.44 23.80
C GLN A 61 5.57 -20.38 24.67
N GLY A 62 4.39 -19.92 25.08
CA GLY A 62 3.48 -20.66 25.93
C GLY A 62 4.00 -20.92 27.37
N GLY A 63 5.12 -20.32 27.74
CA GLY A 63 5.66 -20.42 29.10
C GLY A 63 4.95 -19.46 30.07
N ALA A 64 4.95 -19.80 31.34
CA ALA A 64 4.47 -18.91 32.35
C ALA A 64 5.45 -17.76 32.60
N THR A 65 4.93 -16.56 32.84
CA THR A 65 5.71 -15.44 33.36
C THR A 65 6.06 -15.68 34.83
N VAL A 66 7.20 -15.19 35.26
CA VAL A 66 7.62 -15.22 36.65
C VAL A 66 7.68 -13.80 37.23
N SER A 67 7.60 -13.70 38.54
CA SER A 67 7.68 -12.38 39.20
C SER A 67 9.04 -11.74 38.91
N GLY A 68 8.99 -10.50 38.39
CA GLY A 68 10.18 -9.78 37.97
C GLY A 68 10.41 -9.73 36.46
N ASP A 69 9.68 -10.53 35.67
CA ASP A 69 9.68 -10.40 34.21
C ASP A 69 8.97 -9.11 33.81
N TYR A 70 9.55 -8.40 32.87
CA TYR A 70 8.97 -7.16 32.35
C TYR A 70 9.33 -6.92 30.89
N ILE A 71 8.52 -6.13 30.23
CA ILE A 71 8.80 -5.53 28.91
C ILE A 71 8.50 -4.05 28.96
N TYR A 72 9.25 -3.30 28.18
CA TYR A 72 8.92 -1.90 27.92
C TYR A 72 8.00 -1.81 26.71
N LEU A 73 6.88 -1.14 26.87
CA LEU A 73 5.94 -0.88 25.77
C LEU A 73 5.95 0.63 25.46
N ALA A 74 6.09 0.95 24.20
CA ALA A 74 5.94 2.30 23.71
C ALA A 74 4.78 2.37 22.73
N THR A 75 3.91 3.34 22.91
CA THR A 75 2.85 3.70 21.96
C THR A 75 1.99 2.54 21.44
N PRO A 76 1.39 1.71 22.32
CA PRO A 76 0.44 0.70 21.86
C PRO A 76 -0.74 1.37 21.18
N GLN A 77 -1.14 0.86 20.00
CA GLN A 77 -2.27 1.37 19.23
C GLN A 77 -3.16 0.21 18.82
N VAL A 78 -4.47 0.38 18.99
CA VAL A 78 -5.51 -0.52 18.47
C VAL A 78 -6.46 0.31 17.63
N GLU A 79 -6.68 -0.12 16.41
CA GLU A 79 -7.52 0.61 15.47
C GLU A 79 -8.39 -0.35 14.64
N ASN A 80 -9.51 0.16 14.16
CA ASN A 80 -10.35 -0.56 13.20
C ASN A 80 -9.91 -0.17 11.79
N GLY A 81 -9.31 -1.11 11.08
CA GLY A 81 -8.81 -0.87 9.72
C GLY A 81 -8.25 -2.12 9.07
N PRO A 82 -7.97 -2.09 7.78
CA PRO A 82 -7.46 -3.24 7.03
C PRO A 82 -5.97 -3.52 7.28
N CYS A 83 -5.28 -2.58 7.87
CA CYS A 83 -3.86 -2.67 8.23
C CYS A 83 -3.50 -1.54 9.20
N VAL A 84 -2.32 -1.62 9.76
CA VAL A 84 -1.80 -0.60 10.68
C VAL A 84 -1.60 0.73 9.96
N SER A 85 -2.12 1.80 10.55
CA SER A 85 -1.87 3.18 10.12
C SER A 85 -0.63 3.76 10.79
N SER A 86 -0.25 4.99 10.44
CA SER A 86 0.75 5.72 11.20
C SER A 86 0.20 6.08 12.59
N PHE A 87 1.09 6.18 13.55
CA PHE A 87 0.74 6.38 14.95
C PHE A 87 -0.18 7.60 15.17
N ILE A 88 -1.24 7.39 15.93
CA ILE A 88 -2.22 8.41 16.32
C ILE A 88 -2.12 8.63 17.83
N ILE A 89 -1.74 9.83 18.23
CA ILE A 89 -1.70 10.18 19.65
C ILE A 89 -3.14 10.29 20.16
N SER A 90 -3.50 9.41 21.07
CA SER A 90 -4.78 9.46 21.78
C SER A 90 -4.53 9.58 23.29
N GLY A 91 -5.45 10.25 24.00
CA GLY A 91 -5.47 10.26 25.46
C GLY A 91 -6.30 9.09 26.01
N THR A 92 -7.22 9.42 26.91
CA THR A 92 -8.16 8.45 27.51
C THR A 92 -9.34 8.11 26.61
N THR A 93 -9.49 8.79 25.48
CA THR A 93 -10.58 8.59 24.51
C THR A 93 -10.00 8.28 23.14
N ALA A 94 -10.77 7.55 22.33
CA ALA A 94 -10.40 7.29 20.95
C ALA A 94 -10.20 8.60 20.18
N ALA A 95 -9.13 8.65 19.38
CA ALA A 95 -8.83 9.79 18.52
C ALA A 95 -8.87 9.35 17.06
N THR A 96 -9.15 10.30 16.17
CA THR A 96 -9.10 10.10 14.73
C THR A 96 -8.12 11.07 14.10
N ARG A 97 -7.49 10.64 13.02
CA ARG A 97 -6.63 11.46 12.20
C ARG A 97 -7.13 11.45 10.76
N ALA A 98 -7.14 12.61 10.13
CA ALA A 98 -7.42 12.67 8.70
C ALA A 98 -6.34 11.92 7.91
N SER A 99 -6.73 11.29 6.81
CA SER A 99 -5.76 10.67 5.89
C SER A 99 -4.84 11.72 5.28
N ASP A 100 -3.60 11.33 5.00
CA ASP A 100 -2.66 12.20 4.29
C ASP A 100 -3.18 12.49 2.88
N ILE A 101 -3.19 13.77 2.52
CA ILE A 101 -3.57 14.23 1.19
C ILE A 101 -2.34 14.87 0.58
N VAL A 102 -1.66 14.10 -0.27
CA VAL A 102 -0.54 14.59 -1.04
C VAL A 102 -1.02 14.89 -2.45
N THR A 103 -0.85 16.14 -2.87
CA THR A 103 -1.23 16.57 -4.22
C THR A 103 -0.03 17.19 -4.92
N VAL A 104 0.09 16.92 -6.22
CA VAL A 104 1.07 17.56 -7.08
C VAL A 104 0.34 18.62 -7.91
N PRO A 105 0.83 19.87 -7.93
CA PRO A 105 0.22 20.94 -8.72
C PRO A 105 0.12 20.55 -10.21
N ILE A 106 -0.95 20.97 -10.82
CA ILE A 106 -1.33 20.64 -12.19
C ILE A 106 -0.30 21.13 -13.22
N LYS A 107 0.35 22.23 -12.95
CA LYS A 107 1.20 22.93 -13.91
C LYS A 107 2.37 22.06 -14.36
N ASN A 108 2.40 21.75 -15.67
CA ASN A 108 3.46 21.02 -16.36
C ASN A 108 3.63 19.54 -16.01
N ASN A 109 2.61 18.88 -15.48
CA ASN A 109 2.70 17.46 -15.16
C ASN A 109 2.27 16.57 -16.34
N LEU A 110 1.33 15.67 -16.19
CA LEU A 110 1.03 14.58 -17.12
C LEU A 110 0.20 14.98 -18.37
N TYR A 111 0.19 16.27 -18.77
CA TYR A 111 -0.67 16.78 -19.86
C TYR A 111 -0.04 16.69 -21.23
N ASN A 112 1.27 16.69 -21.27
CA ASN A 112 2.01 16.63 -22.54
C ASN A 112 2.56 15.22 -22.72
N LEU A 113 2.16 14.61 -23.83
CA LEU A 113 2.75 13.34 -24.26
C LEU A 113 4.10 13.59 -24.95
N PRO A 114 5.04 12.69 -24.82
CA PRO A 114 5.02 11.48 -24.00
C PRO A 114 5.39 11.74 -22.54
N PHE A 115 5.09 10.78 -21.65
CA PHE A 115 5.58 10.81 -20.29
C PHE A 115 5.85 9.39 -19.73
N THR A 116 6.66 9.32 -18.68
CA THR A 116 6.86 8.13 -17.85
C THR A 116 6.77 8.53 -16.39
N VAL A 117 6.09 7.72 -15.59
CA VAL A 117 6.03 7.84 -14.13
C VAL A 117 6.59 6.57 -13.52
N LEU A 118 7.49 6.70 -12.56
CA LEU A 118 7.98 5.59 -11.71
C LEU A 118 8.00 6.05 -10.26
N CYS A 119 7.73 5.12 -9.36
CA CYS A 119 7.84 5.33 -7.92
C CYS A 119 8.10 4.04 -7.17
N GLU A 120 8.65 4.16 -5.98
CA GLU A 120 8.72 3.06 -5.02
C GLU A 120 7.43 3.03 -4.20
N VAL A 121 6.86 1.84 -4.05
CA VAL A 121 5.64 1.62 -3.27
C VAL A 121 5.91 0.57 -2.21
N HIS A 122 5.57 0.89 -0.97
CA HIS A 122 5.58 -0.05 0.16
C HIS A 122 4.15 -0.26 0.61
N LYS A 123 3.66 -1.49 0.51
CA LYS A 123 2.32 -1.87 0.95
C LYS A 123 2.35 -2.31 2.41
N ASN A 124 1.32 -1.92 3.17
CA ASN A 124 1.09 -2.42 4.52
C ASN A 124 0.08 -3.58 4.55
N TRP A 125 -0.17 -4.22 3.42
CA TRP A 125 -1.18 -5.27 3.28
C TRP A 125 -0.72 -6.36 2.30
N TYR A 126 -1.24 -7.58 2.49
CA TYR A 126 -1.06 -8.72 1.57
C TYR A 126 -2.24 -8.85 0.62
N LYS A 127 -3.47 -8.71 1.14
CA LYS A 127 -4.70 -8.67 0.36
C LYS A 127 -5.16 -7.22 0.25
N THR A 128 -5.71 -6.84 -0.91
CA THR A 128 -6.15 -5.46 -1.11
C THR A 128 -7.19 -5.02 -0.07
N PRO A 129 -6.94 -3.90 0.64
CA PRO A 129 -7.80 -3.46 1.73
C PRO A 129 -9.14 -2.87 1.26
N ASN A 130 -9.23 -2.49 0.00
CA ASN A 130 -10.42 -1.89 -0.60
C ASN A 130 -10.42 -2.08 -2.12
N ALA A 131 -11.44 -1.58 -2.80
CA ALA A 131 -11.52 -1.63 -4.24
C ALA A 131 -10.39 -0.82 -4.90
N ALA A 132 -9.47 -1.50 -5.56
CA ALA A 132 -8.38 -0.96 -6.38
C ALA A 132 -7.62 0.21 -5.72
N PRO A 133 -6.78 -0.05 -4.70
CA PRO A 133 -5.94 0.96 -4.06
C PRO A 133 -5.12 1.76 -5.06
N ARG A 134 -5.01 3.08 -4.85
CA ARG A 134 -4.34 4.00 -5.77
C ARG A 134 -2.97 4.40 -5.26
N VAL A 135 -1.98 4.29 -6.11
CA VAL A 135 -0.66 4.91 -5.91
C VAL A 135 -0.74 6.38 -6.30
N PHE A 136 -1.33 6.67 -7.46
CA PHE A 136 -1.79 8.00 -7.80
C PHE A 136 -3.02 7.98 -8.70
N ASP A 137 -3.72 9.12 -8.76
CA ASP A 137 -4.94 9.30 -9.51
C ASP A 137 -5.09 10.78 -9.90
N THR A 138 -5.55 11.05 -11.12
CA THR A 138 -5.69 12.42 -11.62
C THR A 138 -7.12 12.92 -11.76
N GLY A 139 -8.13 12.13 -11.46
CA GLY A 139 -9.50 12.61 -11.64
C GLY A 139 -10.57 11.56 -11.39
N GLY A 140 -10.17 10.36 -11.03
CA GLY A 140 -11.09 9.27 -10.77
C GLY A 140 -11.52 8.51 -12.04
N HIS A 141 -11.78 7.28 -11.84
CA HIS A 141 -12.10 6.28 -12.89
C HIS A 141 -13.33 6.64 -13.76
N GLN A 142 -14.23 7.45 -13.25
CA GLN A 142 -15.52 7.70 -13.89
C GLN A 142 -15.50 8.83 -14.92
N THR A 143 -14.44 9.60 -15.01
CA THR A 143 -14.41 10.78 -15.88
C THR A 143 -13.88 10.48 -17.29
N GLY A 144 -13.43 9.25 -17.57
CA GLY A 144 -12.85 8.87 -18.87
C GLY A 144 -11.50 9.51 -19.20
N ALA A 145 -11.08 10.48 -18.40
CA ALA A 145 -9.83 11.22 -18.57
C ALA A 145 -8.82 10.95 -17.45
N ALA A 146 -9.14 10.04 -16.56
CA ALA A 146 -8.27 9.69 -15.43
C ALA A 146 -7.02 8.97 -15.89
N ILE A 147 -5.91 9.35 -15.31
CA ILE A 147 -4.64 8.62 -15.34
C ILE A 147 -4.47 8.00 -13.96
N ILE A 148 -4.34 6.69 -13.91
CA ILE A 148 -4.34 5.93 -12.67
C ILE A 148 -3.14 4.99 -12.65
N LEU A 149 -2.45 4.93 -11.53
CA LEU A 149 -1.53 3.87 -11.17
C LEU A 149 -1.99 3.27 -9.84
N GLY A 150 -2.12 1.97 -9.76
CA GLY A 150 -2.67 1.33 -8.57
C GLY A 150 -2.56 -0.19 -8.58
N PHE A 151 -3.36 -0.82 -7.74
CA PHE A 151 -3.43 -2.27 -7.59
C PHE A 151 -4.83 -2.78 -7.90
N GLY A 152 -4.89 -3.90 -8.61
CA GLY A 152 -6.15 -4.62 -8.85
C GLY A 152 -6.75 -5.14 -7.55
N SER A 153 -8.08 -5.32 -7.53
CA SER A 153 -8.82 -5.84 -6.37
C SER A 153 -9.86 -6.89 -6.73
N SER A 154 -9.92 -7.31 -7.98
CA SER A 154 -10.75 -8.46 -8.37
C SER A 154 -10.04 -9.77 -8.04
N ALA A 155 -10.80 -10.86 -7.88
CA ALA A 155 -10.27 -12.17 -7.48
C ALA A 155 -9.08 -12.64 -8.34
N ASP A 156 -9.13 -12.39 -9.66
CA ASP A 156 -8.09 -12.82 -10.59
C ASP A 156 -6.85 -11.92 -10.61
N TYR A 157 -6.91 -10.73 -10.00
CA TYR A 157 -5.88 -9.69 -10.11
C TYR A 157 -5.64 -8.96 -8.79
N ASP A 158 -5.98 -9.60 -7.68
CA ASP A 158 -5.84 -9.00 -6.37
C ASP A 158 -4.37 -8.63 -6.07
N GLY A 159 -4.14 -7.35 -5.86
CA GLY A 159 -2.81 -6.81 -5.59
C GLY A 159 -1.88 -6.68 -6.79
N PHE A 160 -2.32 -7.00 -8.02
CA PHE A 160 -1.47 -6.82 -9.20
C PHE A 160 -1.31 -5.36 -9.57
N PRO A 161 -0.07 -4.90 -9.86
CA PRO A 161 0.17 -3.55 -10.36
C PRO A 161 -0.53 -3.31 -11.69
N TYR A 162 -1.22 -2.18 -11.81
CA TYR A 162 -1.82 -1.79 -13.07
C TYR A 162 -1.78 -0.27 -13.27
N CYS A 163 -1.86 0.14 -14.50
CA CYS A 163 -2.25 1.50 -14.87
C CYS A 163 -3.53 1.50 -15.70
N ASP A 164 -4.25 2.61 -15.63
CA ASP A 164 -5.46 2.85 -16.40
C ASP A 164 -5.41 4.25 -17.00
N ILE A 165 -5.69 4.34 -18.28
CA ILE A 165 -5.89 5.60 -19.00
C ILE A 165 -7.11 5.46 -19.87
N GLY A 166 -8.07 6.38 -19.71
CA GLY A 166 -9.27 6.38 -20.51
C GLY A 166 -10.14 5.13 -20.33
N GLY A 167 -10.09 4.48 -19.17
CA GLY A 167 -10.85 3.27 -18.88
C GLY A 167 -10.23 1.97 -19.42
N ALA A 168 -9.00 2.02 -19.94
CA ALA A 168 -8.29 0.84 -20.43
C ALA A 168 -7.14 0.46 -19.50
N ASN A 169 -7.26 -0.72 -18.90
CA ASN A 169 -6.29 -1.28 -17.98
C ASN A 169 -5.10 -1.95 -18.67
N ARG A 170 -3.89 -1.74 -18.13
CA ARG A 170 -2.66 -2.49 -18.47
C ARG A 170 -2.08 -3.01 -17.16
N ARG A 171 -1.74 -4.28 -17.13
CA ARG A 171 -1.29 -4.98 -15.92
C ARG A 171 0.04 -5.65 -16.13
N VAL A 172 0.82 -5.68 -15.07
CA VAL A 172 1.96 -6.59 -14.93
C VAL A 172 1.55 -7.69 -13.97
N ASN A 173 1.62 -8.94 -14.42
CA ASN A 173 1.43 -10.10 -13.56
C ASN A 173 2.67 -10.25 -12.68
N GLU A 174 2.63 -9.62 -11.53
CA GLU A 174 3.69 -9.59 -10.54
C GLU A 174 3.23 -10.34 -9.29
N ASN A 175 4.18 -10.74 -8.45
CA ASN A 175 3.83 -11.29 -7.15
C ASN A 175 3.18 -10.20 -6.28
N ALA A 176 1.87 -10.33 -6.10
CA ALA A 176 1.06 -9.37 -5.35
C ALA A 176 1.39 -9.32 -3.85
N SER A 177 2.08 -10.33 -3.32
CA SER A 177 2.50 -10.39 -1.93
C SER A 177 3.76 -9.59 -1.63
N LEU A 178 4.46 -9.06 -2.64
CA LEU A 178 5.62 -8.22 -2.42
C LEU A 178 5.27 -6.99 -1.57
N GLU A 179 6.01 -6.80 -0.51
CA GLU A 179 5.83 -5.67 0.39
C GLU A 179 6.34 -4.36 -0.21
N LYS A 180 7.45 -4.44 -0.94
CA LYS A 180 8.08 -3.33 -1.66
C LYS A 180 8.15 -3.63 -3.14
N MET A 181 7.80 -2.64 -3.97
CA MET A 181 7.98 -2.73 -5.41
C MET A 181 8.25 -1.36 -6.03
N VAL A 182 8.93 -1.35 -7.16
CA VAL A 182 9.00 -0.18 -8.03
C VAL A 182 7.96 -0.36 -9.12
N MET A 183 7.04 0.57 -9.23
CA MET A 183 5.98 0.50 -10.23
C MET A 183 5.79 1.82 -10.95
N GLY A 184 5.20 1.74 -12.12
CA GLY A 184 4.95 2.92 -12.93
C GLY A 184 4.18 2.66 -14.20
N MET A 185 4.22 3.65 -15.06
CA MET A 185 3.59 3.61 -16.36
C MET A 185 4.36 4.48 -17.37
N ARG A 186 4.27 4.11 -18.63
CA ARG A 186 4.78 4.88 -19.76
C ARG A 186 3.68 5.13 -20.76
N VAL A 187 3.59 6.36 -21.22
CA VAL A 187 2.68 6.78 -22.30
C VAL A 187 3.48 7.41 -23.41
N LYS A 188 3.35 6.89 -24.63
CA LYS A 188 4.02 7.39 -25.83
C LYS A 188 3.21 8.52 -26.49
N SER A 189 3.84 9.21 -27.44
CA SER A 189 3.18 10.32 -28.19
C SER A 189 1.96 9.86 -28.99
N ASP A 190 1.93 8.61 -29.40
CA ASP A 190 0.80 8.00 -30.12
C ASP A 190 -0.27 7.44 -29.18
N GLN A 191 -0.16 7.69 -27.87
CA GLN A 191 -1.02 7.19 -26.79
C GLN A 191 -0.87 5.70 -26.48
N SER A 192 0.13 5.02 -27.04
CA SER A 192 0.47 3.67 -26.61
C SER A 192 0.95 3.69 -25.15
N THR A 193 0.36 2.84 -24.34
CA THR A 193 0.55 2.81 -22.88
C THR A 193 0.91 1.44 -22.38
N CYS A 194 1.83 1.37 -21.42
CA CYS A 194 2.13 0.16 -20.66
C CYS A 194 2.25 0.46 -19.17
N SER A 195 2.04 -0.57 -18.36
CA SER A 195 2.38 -0.59 -16.94
C SER A 195 3.76 -1.20 -16.74
N ALA A 196 4.46 -0.76 -15.71
CA ALA A 196 5.76 -1.31 -15.32
C ALA A 196 5.74 -1.70 -13.84
N SER A 197 6.42 -2.81 -13.51
CA SER A 197 6.63 -3.24 -12.14
C SER A 197 7.92 -4.05 -12.03
N ASN A 198 8.82 -3.65 -11.14
CA ASN A 198 10.09 -4.33 -10.85
C ASN A 198 10.86 -4.72 -12.13
N GLY A 199 10.98 -3.79 -13.08
CA GLY A 199 11.65 -4.01 -14.36
C GLY A 199 10.84 -4.76 -15.41
N ARG A 200 9.69 -5.33 -15.05
CA ARG A 200 8.77 -5.96 -16.00
C ARG A 200 7.84 -4.91 -16.61
N ILE A 201 7.51 -5.08 -17.87
CA ILE A 201 6.66 -4.17 -18.62
C ILE A 201 5.51 -4.99 -19.23
N SER A 202 4.30 -4.49 -19.09
CA SER A 202 3.14 -5.07 -19.75
C SER A 202 3.18 -4.87 -21.26
N SER A 203 2.36 -5.60 -21.99
CA SER A 203 2.11 -5.27 -23.40
C SER A 203 1.65 -3.82 -23.54
N GLU A 204 2.15 -3.14 -24.57
CA GLU A 204 1.67 -1.81 -24.92
C GLU A 204 0.35 -1.91 -25.68
N THR A 205 -0.60 -1.09 -25.28
CA THR A 205 -1.87 -0.96 -25.98
C THR A 205 -2.20 0.50 -26.21
N LYS A 206 -2.68 0.79 -27.40
CA LYS A 206 -3.15 2.13 -27.76
C LYS A 206 -4.63 2.26 -27.40
N THR A 207 -4.98 3.34 -26.72
CA THR A 207 -6.36 3.71 -26.45
C THR A 207 -6.50 5.19 -26.67
N THR A 208 -7.44 5.59 -27.49
CA THR A 208 -7.76 7.01 -27.68
C THR A 208 -8.42 7.55 -26.41
N TRP A 209 -7.87 8.59 -25.86
CA TRP A 209 -8.38 9.26 -24.67
C TRP A 209 -8.14 10.77 -24.75
N SER A 210 -8.96 11.52 -24.04
CA SER A 210 -8.82 12.97 -23.91
C SER A 210 -8.36 13.29 -22.50
N CYS A 211 -7.20 13.89 -22.36
CA CYS A 211 -6.75 14.40 -21.07
C CYS A 211 -7.38 15.75 -20.78
N ILE A 212 -7.99 15.91 -19.61
CA ILE A 212 -8.51 17.21 -19.16
C ILE A 212 -7.32 18.04 -18.67
N GLN A 213 -6.81 18.88 -19.54
CA GLN A 213 -5.51 19.53 -19.37
C GLN A 213 -5.39 20.48 -18.17
N ASN A 214 -6.46 21.06 -17.69
CA ASN A 214 -6.32 22.21 -16.80
C ASN A 214 -6.93 22.04 -15.41
N THR A 215 -7.52 20.91 -15.11
CA THR A 215 -8.26 20.73 -13.84
C THR A 215 -7.88 19.47 -13.05
N ALA A 216 -7.09 18.58 -13.62
CA ALA A 216 -6.73 17.33 -12.96
C ALA A 216 -5.61 17.55 -11.95
N ILE A 217 -5.89 17.32 -10.70
CA ILE A 217 -4.92 17.31 -9.59
C ILE A 217 -4.38 15.89 -9.47
N ILE A 218 -3.06 15.73 -9.52
CA ILE A 218 -2.46 14.44 -9.17
C ILE A 218 -2.55 14.27 -7.66
N ARG A 219 -3.25 13.26 -7.23
CA ARG A 219 -3.29 12.83 -5.84
C ARG A 219 -2.46 11.57 -5.68
N ILE A 220 -1.54 11.57 -4.71
CA ILE A 220 -0.69 10.43 -4.36
C ILE A 220 -1.26 9.74 -3.13
N GLY A 221 -1.31 8.40 -3.17
CA GLY A 221 -1.76 7.55 -2.07
C GLY A 221 -3.28 7.38 -1.95
N GLY A 222 -4.05 7.83 -2.92
CA GLY A 222 -5.51 7.69 -2.90
C GLY A 222 -6.20 8.22 -4.14
N GLN A 223 -7.52 8.15 -4.16
CA GLN A 223 -8.34 8.72 -5.22
C GLN A 223 -8.52 10.23 -5.02
N THR A 224 -8.67 10.99 -6.10
CA THR A 224 -8.91 12.44 -6.04
C THR A 224 -10.20 12.82 -5.33
N THR A 225 -11.22 11.98 -5.39
CA THR A 225 -12.42 12.12 -4.58
C THR A 225 -12.11 11.68 -3.15
N ALA A 226 -12.38 12.53 -2.19
CA ALA A 226 -11.99 12.35 -0.80
C ALA A 226 -12.41 10.99 -0.21
N GLY A 227 -11.51 10.37 0.50
CA GLY A 227 -11.81 9.24 1.36
C GLY A 227 -11.89 7.86 0.70
N LEU A 228 -11.59 7.75 -0.60
CA LEU A 228 -11.71 6.48 -1.29
C LEU A 228 -10.37 5.96 -1.83
N ARG A 229 -10.27 4.65 -1.96
CA ARG A 229 -9.17 3.92 -2.63
C ARG A 229 -7.78 4.27 -2.11
N HIS A 230 -7.68 4.43 -0.79
CA HIS A 230 -6.40 4.67 -0.13
C HIS A 230 -5.42 3.54 -0.39
N LEU A 231 -4.15 3.90 -0.54
CA LEU A 231 -3.07 2.93 -0.75
C LEU A 231 -2.82 2.07 0.50
N PHE A 232 -2.98 2.62 1.70
CA PHE A 232 -2.54 1.99 2.95
C PHE A 232 -1.10 1.51 2.85
N GLY A 233 -0.21 2.44 2.59
CA GLY A 233 1.21 2.19 2.35
C GLY A 233 1.97 3.49 2.18
N HIS A 234 3.18 3.39 1.68
CA HIS A 234 4.06 4.53 1.45
C HIS A 234 4.45 4.61 -0.02
N VAL A 235 4.52 5.84 -0.54
CA VAL A 235 5.08 6.15 -1.86
C VAL A 235 6.35 6.95 -1.66
N ARG A 236 7.44 6.51 -2.29
CA ARG A 236 8.72 7.19 -2.27
C ARG A 236 9.24 7.37 -3.69
N ASN A 237 10.20 8.28 -3.87
CA ASN A 237 10.88 8.49 -5.15
C ASN A 237 9.91 8.64 -6.33
N PHE A 238 8.81 9.37 -6.12
CA PHE A 238 7.84 9.64 -7.18
C PHE A 238 8.47 10.56 -8.22
N ARG A 239 8.67 10.05 -9.43
CA ARG A 239 9.37 10.74 -10.52
C ARG A 239 8.52 10.76 -11.77
N ILE A 240 8.53 11.90 -12.45
CA ILE A 240 7.88 12.10 -13.74
C ILE A 240 8.93 12.55 -14.76
N TRP A 241 9.01 11.84 -15.87
CA TRP A 241 9.79 12.26 -17.05
C TRP A 241 8.85 12.64 -18.18
N HIS A 242 9.07 13.79 -18.80
CA HIS A 242 8.36 14.21 -20.00
C HIS A 242 8.95 13.57 -21.27
N LYS A 243 9.17 12.28 -21.19
CA LYS A 243 9.61 11.42 -22.29
C LYS A 243 9.16 9.97 -22.05
N ALA A 244 9.00 9.20 -23.12
CA ALA A 244 8.84 7.77 -23.04
C ALA A 244 10.22 7.13 -22.81
N LEU A 245 10.49 6.67 -21.58
CA LEU A 245 11.72 5.93 -21.28
C LEU A 245 11.71 4.60 -22.05
N THR A 246 12.90 4.14 -22.47
CA THR A 246 13.06 2.81 -23.05
C THR A 246 12.84 1.73 -21.98
N ASP A 247 12.64 0.49 -22.40
CA ASP A 247 12.48 -0.64 -21.46
C ASP A 247 13.72 -0.80 -20.58
N ALA A 248 14.92 -0.64 -21.15
CA ALA A 248 16.16 -0.65 -20.39
C ALA A 248 16.21 0.46 -19.33
N GLN A 249 15.84 1.69 -19.71
CA GLN A 249 15.81 2.83 -18.77
C GLN A 249 14.77 2.64 -17.66
N VAL A 250 13.64 2.02 -17.95
CA VAL A 250 12.66 1.67 -16.92
C VAL A 250 13.24 0.63 -15.98
N GLY A 251 13.94 -0.39 -16.50
CA GLY A 251 14.62 -1.41 -15.72
C GLY A 251 15.76 -0.89 -14.84
N GLU A 252 16.57 0.03 -15.37
CA GLU A 252 17.69 0.65 -14.65
C GLU A 252 17.28 1.68 -13.59
N SER A 253 16.04 2.15 -13.64
CA SER A 253 15.49 3.16 -12.71
C SER A 253 14.96 2.57 -11.41
N ILE A 254 15.18 1.28 -11.20
CA ILE A 254 14.70 0.49 -10.06
C ILE A 254 15.71 0.52 -8.90
#